data_7f5e6292e5ce9724a2577a679997289c
#
_entry.id   7f5e6292e5ce9724a2577a679997289c
#
_cell.length_a   1.000
_cell.length_b   1.000
_cell.length_c   1.000
_cell.angle_alpha   90.00
_cell.angle_beta   90.00
_cell.angle_gamma   90.00
#
_symmetry.space_group_name_H-M   'P 1'
#
loop_
_entity.id
_entity.type
_entity.pdbx_description
1 polymer ?
#
loop_
_entity_poly.entity_id
_entity_poly.type
_entity_poly.pdbx_seq_one_letter_code
_entity_poly.pdbx_strand_id
1 'polypeptide(L)'
;MKKIIIPSFLILIAILTWQYRVNIVVWSIPRVLNIIRPVLSEGTSNWQKGPIVKDFKEQRPNIILILADDLGFNDISLYNGGAGSGLLMTPNIDKIAKDGVTFENGYAANAMCAQSRASIMTGRYSTRFGFEFTPLFPGATKLIEWIDSINDPVLKTEIEHSMYADAADVFSAGMPTQEITVAEVLRDAGYYTAHVGKWHLGRVDGSHPIDQGFDDSLLMEGGLYLPENHKNVVNAKFDNAIDNMVWARSQYSVSFNKGPAFAPDSYLTDYYTDEAIKVIQNNKNRPFFLYLAHWAVHNPLQALKNDVDSVKHHTKHHNLQVYSGMIEALDRSIGRIIEVLDKNNLSENTLIILTSDNGGASYIELEDINKPYRGWKLTHFEGGMHIPFMAKWPREIKAGQKFVPAVHHNDIFHTIANAAEAKIPNDRKLDGTDFMPYVKGLKSGVLHQTLFWRQGHQQTVLHQGWKLIRTNKIQHKWLFNLLEDPTEKNNLVVEYPEKVEELDNLLNKHNLEQIESMWPSVINGPILIDKHSGQQYE
;
A
#
# COMPACT_ATOMS: atom_id res chain seq x y z
N MET A 1 -31.76 10.51 53.49
CA MET A 1 -31.10 9.61 52.53
C MET A 1 -31.20 10.00 51.06
N LYS A 2 -32.35 10.47 50.53
CA LYS A 2 -32.49 10.87 49.11
C LYS A 2 -31.63 12.06 48.67
N LYS A 3 -31.21 12.98 49.55
CA LYS A 3 -30.42 14.19 49.20
C LYS A 3 -28.92 13.92 48.96
N ILE A 4 -28.40 12.77 49.32
CA ILE A 4 -26.96 12.41 49.15
C ILE A 4 -26.76 11.51 47.91
N ILE A 5 -27.81 10.80 47.49
CA ILE A 5 -27.72 9.83 46.38
C ILE A 5 -27.55 10.53 45.03
N ILE A 6 -28.24 11.69 44.81
CA ILE A 6 -28.16 12.42 43.53
C ILE A 6 -26.75 12.99 43.27
N PRO A 7 -26.10 13.70 44.22
CA PRO A 7 -24.72 14.17 44.01
C PRO A 7 -23.72 13.04 43.79
N SER A 8 -23.83 11.95 44.54
CA SER A 8 -22.95 10.78 44.40
C SER A 8 -23.11 10.10 43.03
N PHE A 9 -24.35 10.03 42.53
CA PHE A 9 -24.64 9.49 41.20
C PHE A 9 -24.08 10.38 40.06
N LEU A 10 -24.20 11.71 40.18
CA LEU A 10 -23.66 12.66 39.23
C LEU A 10 -22.11 12.63 39.22
N ILE A 11 -21.48 12.50 40.39
CA ILE A 11 -20.03 12.35 40.52
C ILE A 11 -19.60 11.04 39.86
N LEU A 12 -20.31 9.94 40.09
CA LEU A 12 -20.01 8.66 39.45
C LEU A 12 -20.12 8.75 37.93
N ILE A 13 -21.18 9.38 37.42
CA ILE A 13 -21.32 9.63 35.96
C ILE A 13 -20.17 10.47 35.45
N ALA A 14 -19.79 11.54 36.15
CA ALA A 14 -18.65 12.39 35.74
C ALA A 14 -17.35 11.62 35.71
N ILE A 15 -17.08 10.76 36.71
CA ILE A 15 -15.90 9.90 36.77
C ILE A 15 -15.91 8.90 35.61
N LEU A 16 -17.02 8.21 35.36
CA LEU A 16 -17.16 7.26 34.27
C LEU A 16 -17.02 7.95 32.91
N THR A 17 -17.62 9.12 32.74
CA THR A 17 -17.48 9.91 31.49
C THR A 17 -16.02 10.33 31.29
N TRP A 18 -15.34 10.74 32.34
CA TRP A 18 -13.92 11.09 32.28
C TRP A 18 -13.04 9.87 31.98
N GLN A 19 -13.30 8.73 32.62
CA GLN A 19 -12.58 7.48 32.40
C GLN A 19 -12.74 6.95 30.98
N TYR A 20 -13.95 7.03 30.43
CA TYR A 20 -14.29 6.52 29.08
C TYR A 20 -14.34 7.61 28.01
N ARG A 21 -13.79 8.80 28.25
CA ARG A 21 -13.88 9.95 27.32
C ARG A 21 -13.37 9.66 25.91
N VAL A 22 -12.28 8.89 25.76
CA VAL A 22 -11.74 8.47 24.45
C VAL A 22 -12.75 7.58 23.74
N ASN A 23 -13.22 6.54 24.42
CA ASN A 23 -14.20 5.61 23.87
C ASN A 23 -15.51 6.31 23.47
N ILE A 24 -15.97 7.30 24.26
CA ILE A 24 -17.15 8.10 23.95
C ILE A 24 -16.94 8.94 22.69
N VAL A 25 -15.80 9.59 22.55
CA VAL A 25 -15.46 10.38 21.36
C VAL A 25 -15.35 9.48 20.14
N VAL A 26 -14.57 8.42 20.21
CA VAL A 26 -14.41 7.46 19.11
C VAL A 26 -15.75 6.86 18.71
N TRP A 27 -16.61 6.48 19.68
CA TRP A 27 -17.95 5.97 19.45
C TRP A 27 -18.89 7.00 18.80
N SER A 28 -18.74 8.29 19.10
CA SER A 28 -19.57 9.35 18.53
C SER A 28 -19.21 9.72 17.09
N ILE A 29 -17.95 9.58 16.69
CA ILE A 29 -17.46 9.97 15.35
C ILE A 29 -18.27 9.32 14.21
N PRO A 30 -18.47 7.99 14.14
CA PRO A 30 -19.24 7.39 13.04
C PRO A 30 -20.69 7.87 13.01
N ARG A 31 -21.27 8.16 14.18
CA ARG A 31 -22.66 8.65 14.28
C ARG A 31 -22.83 10.05 13.74
N VAL A 32 -21.90 10.94 14.07
CA VAL A 32 -21.85 12.30 13.52
C VAL A 32 -21.57 12.24 12.02
N LEU A 33 -20.58 11.46 11.60
CA LEU A 33 -20.26 11.31 10.19
C LEU A 33 -21.43 10.74 9.38
N ASN A 34 -22.19 9.80 9.92
CA ASN A 34 -23.37 9.24 9.24
C ASN A 34 -24.53 10.24 9.07
N ILE A 35 -24.60 11.30 9.90
CA ILE A 35 -25.57 12.38 9.75
C ILE A 35 -25.19 13.32 8.59
N ILE A 36 -23.89 13.58 8.43
CA ILE A 36 -23.37 14.55 7.46
C ILE A 36 -22.93 13.90 6.12
N ARG A 37 -22.80 12.59 6.08
CA ARG A 37 -22.45 11.86 4.85
C ARG A 37 -23.59 11.92 3.84
N PRO A 38 -23.28 12.12 2.56
CA PRO A 38 -24.28 12.00 1.51
C PRO A 38 -24.85 10.58 1.48
N VAL A 39 -26.14 10.49 1.22
CA VAL A 39 -26.78 9.19 0.95
C VAL A 39 -26.16 8.61 -0.31
N LEU A 40 -25.75 7.35 -0.24
CA LEU A 40 -25.21 6.66 -1.40
C LEU A 40 -26.28 6.54 -2.48
N SER A 41 -25.94 6.87 -3.71
CA SER A 41 -26.81 6.68 -4.86
C SER A 41 -26.85 5.21 -5.29
N GLU A 42 -27.83 4.84 -6.10
CA GLU A 42 -27.69 3.66 -6.94
C GLU A 42 -26.65 3.98 -8.02
N GLY A 43 -25.75 3.06 -8.28
CA GLY A 43 -24.67 3.26 -9.25
C GLY A 43 -24.19 1.94 -9.82
N THR A 44 -23.64 2.01 -11.02
CA THR A 44 -23.03 0.88 -11.71
C THR A 44 -21.79 1.36 -12.46
N SER A 45 -20.84 0.46 -12.65
CA SER A 45 -19.68 0.68 -13.52
C SER A 45 -20.07 0.38 -14.97
N ASN A 46 -19.76 1.30 -15.88
CA ASN A 46 -20.01 1.12 -17.31
C ASN A 46 -18.69 1.24 -18.09
N TRP A 47 -17.87 0.20 -17.99
CA TRP A 47 -16.56 0.13 -18.63
C TRP A 47 -16.64 0.24 -20.15
N GLN A 48 -15.75 1.02 -20.75
CA GLN A 48 -15.63 1.10 -22.20
C GLN A 48 -15.38 -0.27 -22.81
N LYS A 49 -15.99 -0.48 -23.99
CA LYS A 49 -15.81 -1.70 -24.76
C LYS A 49 -14.83 -1.46 -25.90
N GLY A 50 -13.89 -2.35 -26.05
CA GLY A 50 -12.94 -2.37 -27.16
C GLY A 50 -13.59 -2.86 -28.48
N PRO A 51 -12.80 -2.95 -29.54
CA PRO A 51 -13.26 -3.41 -30.84
C PRO A 51 -13.73 -4.88 -30.80
N ILE A 52 -14.71 -5.23 -31.60
CA ILE A 52 -15.24 -6.59 -31.71
C ILE A 52 -14.21 -7.56 -32.33
N VAL A 53 -13.39 -7.04 -33.27
CA VAL A 53 -12.38 -7.81 -34.00
C VAL A 53 -11.00 -7.40 -33.55
N LYS A 54 -10.13 -8.37 -33.29
CA LYS A 54 -8.74 -8.15 -32.93
C LYS A 54 -7.93 -7.72 -34.14
N ASP A 55 -7.11 -6.68 -34.00
CA ASP A 55 -6.05 -6.38 -34.95
C ASP A 55 -4.90 -7.38 -34.77
N PHE A 56 -4.73 -8.30 -35.72
CA PHE A 56 -3.65 -9.29 -35.67
C PHE A 56 -2.24 -8.71 -35.89
N LYS A 57 -2.13 -7.44 -36.27
CA LYS A 57 -0.85 -6.73 -36.36
C LYS A 57 -0.41 -6.20 -34.99
N GLU A 58 -1.36 -6.01 -34.06
CA GLU A 58 -1.05 -5.60 -32.70
C GLU A 58 -0.36 -6.74 -31.93
N GLN A 59 0.89 -6.53 -31.54
CA GLN A 59 1.72 -7.51 -30.86
C GLN A 59 2.11 -7.09 -29.44
N ARG A 60 1.79 -5.86 -29.05
CA ARG A 60 2.10 -5.36 -27.71
C ARG A 60 1.31 -6.13 -26.64
N PRO A 61 1.88 -6.33 -25.45
CA PRO A 61 1.22 -7.11 -24.40
C PRO A 61 0.02 -6.38 -23.81
N ASN A 62 -0.91 -7.12 -23.20
CA ASN A 62 -1.72 -6.56 -22.14
C ASN A 62 -0.86 -6.40 -20.89
N ILE A 63 -1.20 -5.44 -20.03
CA ILE A 63 -0.46 -5.16 -18.83
C ILE A 63 -1.43 -5.11 -17.64
N ILE A 64 -1.15 -5.88 -16.61
CA ILE A 64 -1.91 -5.90 -15.37
C ILE A 64 -0.94 -5.66 -14.22
N LEU A 65 -1.12 -4.53 -13.53
CA LEU A 65 -0.42 -4.23 -12.30
C LEU A 65 -1.38 -4.51 -11.13
N ILE A 66 -1.07 -5.55 -10.35
CA ILE A 66 -1.82 -5.91 -9.15
C ILE A 66 -1.04 -5.38 -7.95
N LEU A 67 -1.65 -4.48 -7.19
CA LEU A 67 -1.07 -3.91 -5.99
C LEU A 67 -1.92 -4.30 -4.77
N ALA A 68 -1.33 -5.07 -3.86
CA ALA A 68 -1.90 -5.32 -2.54
C ALA A 68 -1.60 -4.14 -1.62
N ASP A 69 -2.38 -3.98 -0.55
CA ASP A 69 -2.25 -2.91 0.43
C ASP A 69 -1.86 -3.51 1.78
N ASP A 70 -0.73 -3.07 2.33
CA ASP A 70 -0.18 -3.55 3.60
C ASP A 70 0.10 -5.07 3.65
N LEU A 71 0.31 -5.73 2.52
CA LEU A 71 0.64 -7.16 2.48
C LEU A 71 2.10 -7.35 2.96
N GLY A 72 2.26 -8.01 4.09
CA GLY A 72 3.56 -8.31 4.66
C GLY A 72 4.35 -9.34 3.84
N PHE A 73 5.66 -9.33 3.97
CA PHE A 73 6.53 -10.25 3.23
C PHE A 73 6.20 -11.73 3.51
N ASN A 74 5.88 -12.06 4.76
CA ASN A 74 5.62 -13.42 5.20
C ASN A 74 4.15 -13.86 5.03
N ASP A 75 3.29 -13.04 4.43
CA ASP A 75 1.86 -13.32 4.39
C ASP A 75 1.46 -14.33 3.32
N ILE A 76 2.33 -14.63 2.38
CA ILE A 76 2.08 -15.56 1.28
C ILE A 76 2.84 -16.88 1.46
N SER A 77 2.29 -17.98 0.96
CA SER A 77 2.90 -19.32 1.13
C SER A 77 4.25 -19.46 0.44
N LEU A 78 4.55 -18.63 -0.56
CA LEU A 78 5.86 -18.57 -1.19
C LEU A 78 7.00 -18.32 -0.18
N TYR A 79 6.71 -17.57 0.89
CA TYR A 79 7.67 -17.18 1.94
C TYR A 79 7.32 -17.75 3.33
N ASN A 80 6.48 -18.74 3.44
CA ASN A 80 6.06 -19.51 4.60
C ASN A 80 4.66 -19.19 5.18
N GLY A 81 3.95 -18.20 4.67
CA GLY A 81 2.55 -17.95 5.03
C GLY A 81 2.33 -17.60 6.50
N GLY A 82 3.05 -16.58 7.01
CA GLY A 82 3.04 -16.18 8.44
C GLY A 82 1.66 -15.87 9.01
N ALA A 83 0.75 -15.32 8.23
CA ALA A 83 -0.65 -15.09 8.60
C ALA A 83 -1.28 -16.43 8.88
N GLY A 84 -1.29 -17.43 8.76
CA GLY A 84 -1.92 -18.71 9.17
C GLY A 84 -1.00 -19.55 10.06
N SER A 85 -0.11 -18.94 10.82
CA SER A 85 0.90 -19.68 11.60
C SER A 85 1.78 -20.58 10.71
N GLY A 86 2.09 -20.12 9.49
CA GLY A 86 2.85 -20.86 8.49
C GLY A 86 2.04 -21.91 7.71
N LEU A 87 0.72 -21.99 7.89
CA LEU A 87 -0.16 -22.97 7.25
C LEU A 87 -1.06 -22.37 6.15
N LEU A 88 -1.11 -21.05 6.03
CA LEU A 88 -1.89 -20.39 4.99
C LEU A 88 -1.30 -20.68 3.61
N MET A 89 -2.16 -21.12 2.70
CA MET A 89 -1.76 -21.39 1.31
C MET A 89 -2.30 -20.31 0.38
N THR A 90 -1.42 -19.78 -0.48
CA THR A 90 -1.74 -18.79 -1.51
C THR A 90 -1.37 -19.30 -2.91
N PRO A 91 -2.01 -20.40 -3.37
CA PRO A 91 -1.56 -21.13 -4.56
C PRO A 91 -1.63 -20.29 -5.85
N ASN A 92 -2.53 -19.31 -5.93
CA ASN A 92 -2.70 -18.46 -7.10
C ASN A 92 -1.65 -17.34 -7.16
N ILE A 93 -1.32 -16.75 -6.01
CA ILE A 93 -0.19 -15.82 -5.87
C ILE A 93 1.11 -16.55 -6.20
N ASP A 94 1.34 -17.72 -5.58
CA ASP A 94 2.51 -18.55 -5.82
C ASP A 94 2.64 -18.97 -7.29
N LYS A 95 1.50 -19.13 -8.00
CA LYS A 95 1.50 -19.45 -9.42
C LYS A 95 2.08 -18.35 -10.29
N ILE A 96 1.91 -17.06 -9.93
CA ILE A 96 2.57 -15.96 -10.64
C ILE A 96 4.09 -16.10 -10.54
N ALA A 97 4.60 -16.40 -9.35
CA ALA A 97 6.03 -16.63 -9.12
C ALA A 97 6.54 -17.88 -9.85
N LYS A 98 5.80 -18.99 -9.77
CA LYS A 98 6.16 -20.28 -10.42
C LYS A 98 6.16 -20.19 -11.94
N ASP A 99 5.22 -19.46 -12.51
CA ASP A 99 5.07 -19.30 -13.97
C ASP A 99 5.87 -18.09 -14.51
N GLY A 100 6.59 -17.38 -13.66
CA GLY A 100 7.31 -16.15 -13.99
C GLY A 100 8.63 -16.01 -13.23
N VAL A 101 8.85 -14.82 -12.65
CA VAL A 101 10.03 -14.48 -11.87
C VAL A 101 9.64 -13.98 -10.48
N THR A 102 10.37 -14.43 -9.47
CA THR A 102 10.36 -13.87 -8.11
C THR A 102 11.56 -12.93 -7.96
N PHE A 103 11.32 -11.71 -7.51
CA PHE A 103 12.38 -10.78 -7.15
C PHE A 103 12.68 -10.96 -5.65
N GLU A 104 13.85 -11.54 -5.36
CA GLU A 104 14.24 -11.89 -3.98
C GLU A 104 14.44 -10.64 -3.11
N ASN A 105 14.79 -9.49 -3.71
CA ASN A 105 14.99 -8.20 -3.06
C ASN A 105 14.08 -7.15 -3.72
N GLY A 106 12.78 -7.28 -3.54
CA GLY A 106 11.77 -6.33 -3.98
C GLY A 106 11.54 -5.23 -2.96
N TYR A 107 11.69 -3.96 -3.36
CA TYR A 107 11.57 -2.83 -2.45
C TYR A 107 10.42 -1.90 -2.81
N ALA A 108 9.62 -1.58 -1.80
CA ALA A 108 8.67 -0.48 -1.85
C ALA A 108 9.41 0.87 -1.93
N ALA A 109 8.86 1.83 -2.65
CA ALA A 109 9.46 3.16 -2.77
C ALA A 109 9.39 3.96 -1.46
N ASN A 110 8.51 3.58 -0.56
CA ASN A 110 8.41 4.12 0.79
C ASN A 110 7.74 3.10 1.71
N ALA A 111 7.90 3.26 3.01
CA ALA A 111 7.19 2.46 4.02
C ALA A 111 5.73 2.93 4.25
N MET A 112 5.16 3.67 3.30
CA MET A 112 3.78 4.18 3.33
C MET A 112 3.12 4.12 1.96
N CYS A 113 1.79 3.90 1.97
CA CYS A 113 1.00 3.64 0.76
C CYS A 113 1.05 4.76 -0.28
N ALA A 114 0.72 6.00 0.08
CA ALA A 114 0.54 7.10 -0.88
C ALA A 114 1.82 7.41 -1.65
N GLN A 115 2.96 7.46 -0.96
CA GLN A 115 4.27 7.73 -1.55
C GLN A 115 4.72 6.61 -2.49
N SER A 116 4.54 5.35 -2.07
CA SER A 116 4.83 4.19 -2.92
C SER A 116 3.99 4.20 -4.20
N ARG A 117 2.70 4.49 -4.07
CA ARG A 117 1.79 4.60 -5.23
C ARG A 117 2.17 5.74 -6.16
N ALA A 118 2.56 6.91 -5.61
CA ALA A 118 3.06 8.02 -6.40
C ALA A 118 4.33 7.64 -7.17
N SER A 119 5.25 6.95 -6.53
CA SER A 119 6.50 6.48 -7.15
C SER A 119 6.26 5.42 -8.23
N ILE A 120 5.34 4.47 -8.00
CA ILE A 120 4.92 3.47 -9.01
C ILE A 120 4.36 4.17 -10.25
N MET A 121 3.47 5.16 -10.04
CA MET A 121 2.81 5.85 -11.15
C MET A 121 3.75 6.75 -11.95
N THR A 122 4.76 7.36 -11.32
CA THR A 122 5.63 8.36 -11.94
C THR A 122 7.02 7.86 -12.33
N GLY A 123 7.48 6.71 -11.80
CA GLY A 123 8.86 6.22 -11.97
C GLY A 123 9.90 7.08 -11.26
N ARG A 124 9.49 7.91 -10.27
CA ARG A 124 10.32 8.87 -9.55
C ARG A 124 10.20 8.67 -8.05
N TYR A 125 11.24 9.02 -7.30
CA TYR A 125 11.06 9.20 -5.86
C TYR A 125 10.01 10.28 -5.62
N SER A 126 9.00 9.99 -4.80
CA SER A 126 7.89 10.91 -4.53
C SER A 126 8.35 12.22 -3.85
N THR A 127 9.50 12.20 -3.20
CA THR A 127 10.17 13.37 -2.60
C THR A 127 10.70 14.38 -3.63
N ARG A 128 10.84 13.99 -4.92
CA ARG A 128 11.21 14.93 -6.01
C ARG A 128 10.13 15.96 -6.29
N PHE A 129 8.89 15.66 -5.91
CA PHE A 129 7.75 16.55 -6.08
C PHE A 129 7.00 16.81 -4.76
N GLY A 130 7.67 16.58 -3.62
CA GLY A 130 7.17 16.90 -2.28
C GLY A 130 6.04 16.02 -1.78
N PHE A 131 5.70 14.92 -2.47
CA PHE A 131 4.66 13.99 -2.04
C PHE A 131 5.24 12.99 -1.02
N GLU A 132 5.46 13.47 0.21
CA GLU A 132 6.23 12.76 1.22
C GLU A 132 5.37 12.13 2.32
N PHE A 133 4.14 12.57 2.49
CA PHE A 133 3.22 12.05 3.52
C PHE A 133 1.82 11.86 2.98
N THR A 134 1.04 11.01 3.66
CA THR A 134 -0.40 10.94 3.45
C THR A 134 -1.06 12.20 4.02
N PRO A 135 -1.79 12.99 3.22
CA PRO A 135 -2.46 14.18 3.73
C PRO A 135 -3.51 13.82 4.78
N LEU A 136 -3.45 14.46 5.94
CA LEU A 136 -4.47 14.35 6.99
C LEU A 136 -5.05 15.73 7.31
N PHE A 137 -6.33 15.77 7.64
CA PHE A 137 -6.94 17.04 8.05
C PHE A 137 -6.53 17.43 9.49
N PRO A 138 -6.36 18.71 9.81
CA PRO A 138 -5.84 19.17 11.10
C PRO A 138 -6.64 18.67 12.31
N GLY A 139 -7.94 18.45 12.17
CA GLY A 139 -8.78 17.88 13.23
C GLY A 139 -8.44 16.41 13.55
N ALA A 140 -8.06 15.61 12.56
CA ALA A 140 -7.65 14.23 12.79
C ALA A 140 -6.33 14.16 13.54
N THR A 141 -5.37 15.00 13.19
CA THR A 141 -4.06 15.04 13.85
C THR A 141 -4.17 15.43 15.32
N LYS A 142 -4.97 16.48 15.64
CA LYS A 142 -5.26 16.86 17.03
C LYS A 142 -5.97 15.76 17.81
N LEU A 143 -6.87 15.01 17.17
CA LEU A 143 -7.53 13.88 17.82
C LEU A 143 -6.55 12.75 18.12
N ILE A 144 -5.66 12.41 17.19
CA ILE A 144 -4.61 11.40 17.39
C ILE A 144 -3.73 11.80 18.57
N GLU A 145 -3.17 13.03 18.55
CA GLU A 145 -2.31 13.52 19.65
C GLU A 145 -3.03 13.49 21.00
N TRP A 146 -4.32 13.86 21.03
CA TRP A 146 -5.11 13.81 22.25
C TRP A 146 -5.30 12.37 22.74
N ILE A 147 -5.62 11.42 21.85
CA ILE A 147 -5.75 10.00 22.20
C ILE A 147 -4.41 9.47 22.71
N ASP A 148 -3.32 9.75 22.00
CA ASP A 148 -1.97 9.31 22.38
C ASP A 148 -1.52 9.89 23.72
N SER A 149 -1.91 11.15 24.02
CA SER A 149 -1.62 11.77 25.32
C SER A 149 -2.33 11.09 26.50
N ILE A 150 -3.40 10.35 26.24
CA ILE A 150 -4.16 9.62 27.25
C ILE A 150 -3.69 8.18 27.38
N ASN A 151 -3.46 7.52 26.25
CA ASN A 151 -3.14 6.09 26.20
C ASN A 151 -1.63 5.82 26.35
N ASP A 152 -0.78 6.86 26.30
CA ASP A 152 0.68 6.78 26.34
C ASP A 152 1.24 5.64 25.48
N PRO A 153 0.93 5.64 24.16
CA PRO A 153 1.34 4.54 23.29
C PRO A 153 2.85 4.53 23.14
N VAL A 154 3.37 3.34 22.84
CA VAL A 154 4.79 3.13 22.55
C VAL A 154 5.26 4.02 21.39
N LEU A 155 4.40 4.18 20.36
CA LEU A 155 4.62 5.06 19.22
C LEU A 155 3.85 6.36 19.43
N LYS A 156 4.51 7.36 20.04
CA LYS A 156 3.90 8.68 20.20
C LYS A 156 3.86 9.43 18.88
N THR A 157 2.71 10.03 18.62
CA THR A 157 2.53 10.88 17.45
C THR A 157 2.92 12.32 17.79
N GLU A 158 3.93 12.84 17.13
CA GLU A 158 4.27 14.28 17.14
C GLU A 158 3.98 14.86 15.76
N ILE A 159 3.24 15.96 15.71
CA ILE A 159 2.84 16.60 14.47
C ILE A 159 3.44 18.00 14.42
N GLU A 160 4.07 18.32 13.29
CA GLU A 160 4.59 19.67 13.04
C GLU A 160 3.45 20.60 12.64
N HIS A 161 2.71 21.11 13.63
CA HIS A 161 1.53 21.94 13.40
C HIS A 161 1.82 23.24 12.64
N SER A 162 3.04 23.77 12.71
CA SER A 162 3.44 24.98 11.98
C SER A 162 3.31 24.81 10.46
N MET A 163 3.57 23.62 9.94
CA MET A 163 3.45 23.33 8.52
C MET A 163 2.00 23.32 8.01
N TYR A 164 0.99 23.21 8.89
CA TYR A 164 -0.41 23.23 8.46
C TYR A 164 -0.90 24.61 8.03
N ALA A 165 -0.23 25.69 8.44
CA ALA A 165 -0.64 27.03 8.05
C ALA A 165 -0.55 27.26 6.53
N ASP A 166 0.45 26.61 5.90
CA ASP A 166 0.75 26.76 4.48
C ASP A 166 0.43 25.48 3.67
N ALA A 167 0.02 24.39 4.34
CA ALA A 167 -0.32 23.15 3.67
C ALA A 167 -1.63 23.29 2.86
N ALA A 168 -1.65 22.65 1.69
CA ALA A 168 -2.88 22.54 0.90
C ALA A 168 -4.00 21.91 1.75
N ASP A 169 -5.24 22.34 1.52
CA ASP A 169 -6.41 21.69 2.11
C ASP A 169 -6.39 20.20 1.78
N VAL A 170 -6.50 19.37 2.80
CA VAL A 170 -6.44 17.91 2.65
C VAL A 170 -7.44 17.34 1.65
N PHE A 171 -8.59 18.01 1.48
CA PHE A 171 -9.60 17.61 0.50
C PHE A 171 -9.20 17.96 -0.92
N SER A 172 -8.29 18.93 -1.11
CA SER A 172 -7.69 19.30 -2.39
C SER A 172 -6.28 18.75 -2.57
N ALA A 173 -5.72 18.11 -1.53
CA ALA A 173 -4.37 17.54 -1.58
C ALA A 173 -4.30 16.31 -2.50
N GLY A 174 -3.31 16.31 -3.38
CA GLY A 174 -3.06 15.21 -4.31
C GLY A 174 -1.68 15.29 -4.91
N MET A 175 -1.34 14.29 -5.71
CA MET A 175 -0.13 14.31 -6.51
C MET A 175 -0.16 15.54 -7.44
N PRO A 176 0.94 16.29 -7.57
CA PRO A 176 1.00 17.45 -8.47
C PRO A 176 0.61 17.07 -9.90
N THR A 177 -0.24 17.88 -10.50
CA THR A 177 -0.77 17.64 -11.86
C THR A 177 0.29 17.71 -12.96
N GLN A 178 1.47 18.24 -12.65
CA GLN A 178 2.63 18.29 -13.55
C GLN A 178 3.36 16.95 -13.65
N GLU A 179 3.14 16.04 -12.70
CA GLU A 179 3.72 14.70 -12.78
C GLU A 179 3.02 13.90 -13.88
N ILE A 180 3.83 13.17 -14.63
CA ILE A 180 3.33 12.30 -15.71
C ILE A 180 3.29 10.87 -15.17
N THR A 181 2.11 10.26 -15.26
CA THR A 181 1.90 8.89 -14.83
C THR A 181 2.16 7.87 -15.94
N VAL A 182 2.42 6.63 -15.55
CA VAL A 182 2.51 5.52 -16.49
C VAL A 182 1.19 5.32 -17.27
N ALA A 183 0.04 5.64 -16.67
CA ALA A 183 -1.25 5.56 -17.35
C ALA A 183 -1.37 6.59 -18.48
N GLU A 184 -0.89 7.83 -18.29
CA GLU A 184 -0.83 8.83 -19.36
C GLU A 184 0.08 8.37 -20.50
N VAL A 185 1.28 7.88 -20.17
CA VAL A 185 2.24 7.36 -21.16
C VAL A 185 1.65 6.21 -21.98
N LEU A 186 0.93 5.30 -21.33
CA LEU A 186 0.29 4.17 -22.00
C LEU A 186 -0.94 4.59 -22.83
N ARG A 187 -1.75 5.51 -22.34
CA ARG A 187 -2.87 6.08 -23.08
C ARG A 187 -2.39 6.76 -24.37
N ASP A 188 -1.33 7.55 -24.28
CA ASP A 188 -0.71 8.20 -25.44
C ASP A 188 -0.12 7.18 -26.43
N ALA A 189 0.29 6.00 -25.97
CA ALA A 189 0.70 4.87 -26.79
C ALA A 189 -0.48 4.06 -27.36
N GLY A 190 -1.74 4.46 -27.10
CA GLY A 190 -2.94 3.82 -27.62
C GLY A 190 -3.46 2.63 -26.82
N TYR A 191 -3.02 2.46 -25.59
CA TYR A 191 -3.62 1.50 -24.66
C TYR A 191 -4.96 2.03 -24.16
N TYR A 192 -5.89 1.12 -23.90
CA TYR A 192 -7.01 1.40 -23.02
C TYR A 192 -6.52 1.28 -21.57
N THR A 193 -6.75 2.29 -20.76
CA THR A 193 -6.23 2.36 -19.40
C THR A 193 -7.35 2.32 -18.37
N ALA A 194 -7.32 1.38 -17.46
CA ALA A 194 -8.37 1.18 -16.45
C ALA A 194 -7.77 1.11 -15.03
N HIS A 195 -8.40 1.80 -14.09
CA HIS A 195 -8.10 1.76 -12.67
C HIS A 195 -9.25 1.13 -11.89
N VAL A 196 -8.93 0.21 -10.98
CA VAL A 196 -9.88 -0.44 -10.07
C VAL A 196 -9.30 -0.43 -8.66
N GLY A 197 -9.96 0.26 -7.73
CA GLY A 197 -9.66 0.19 -6.30
C GLY A 197 -9.06 1.45 -5.68
N LYS A 198 -8.03 1.28 -4.84
CA LYS A 198 -7.40 2.36 -4.09
C LYS A 198 -6.45 3.19 -4.96
N TRP A 199 -6.69 4.50 -5.04
CA TRP A 199 -5.81 5.46 -5.72
C TRP A 199 -4.82 6.11 -4.76
N HIS A 200 -5.32 6.85 -3.79
CA HIS A 200 -4.58 7.51 -2.72
C HIS A 200 -3.61 8.64 -3.18
N LEU A 201 -3.82 9.18 -4.39
CA LEU A 201 -3.00 10.24 -4.97
C LEU A 201 -3.77 11.54 -5.23
N GLY A 202 -4.98 11.66 -4.68
CA GLY A 202 -5.88 12.80 -4.84
C GLY A 202 -7.24 12.40 -5.42
N ARG A 203 -8.23 13.30 -5.23
CA ARG A 203 -9.64 13.07 -5.62
C ARG A 203 -10.25 14.23 -6.37
N VAL A 204 -9.59 15.39 -6.33
CA VAL A 204 -10.07 16.61 -6.96
C VAL A 204 -9.58 16.71 -8.40
N ASP A 205 -10.13 17.67 -9.12
CA ASP A 205 -9.75 17.93 -10.51
C ASP A 205 -8.23 18.08 -10.65
N GLY A 206 -7.71 17.39 -11.64
CA GLY A 206 -6.28 17.29 -11.93
C GLY A 206 -5.54 16.15 -11.20
N SER A 207 -6.04 15.64 -10.05
CA SER A 207 -5.41 14.54 -9.31
C SER A 207 -6.23 13.25 -9.26
N HIS A 208 -7.46 13.28 -9.76
CA HIS A 208 -8.31 12.09 -9.89
C HIS A 208 -7.72 11.12 -10.94
N PRO A 209 -7.88 9.78 -10.81
CA PRO A 209 -7.34 8.82 -11.79
C PRO A 209 -7.67 9.15 -13.27
N ILE A 210 -8.89 9.62 -13.53
CA ILE A 210 -9.30 10.04 -14.90
C ILE A 210 -8.43 11.18 -15.42
N ASP A 211 -8.05 12.13 -14.58
CA ASP A 211 -7.19 13.25 -14.98
C ASP A 211 -5.72 12.84 -15.12
N GLN A 212 -5.36 11.73 -14.48
CA GLN A 212 -4.02 11.17 -14.42
C GLN A 212 -3.83 9.98 -15.39
N GLY A 213 -4.58 9.96 -16.50
CA GLY A 213 -4.34 9.10 -17.63
C GLY A 213 -5.17 7.82 -17.72
N PHE A 214 -6.09 7.58 -16.81
CA PHE A 214 -7.02 6.44 -16.94
C PHE A 214 -8.25 6.82 -17.76
N ASP A 215 -8.62 5.98 -18.73
CA ASP A 215 -9.84 6.15 -19.52
C ASP A 215 -11.10 5.88 -18.69
N ASP A 216 -11.02 4.87 -17.81
CA ASP A 216 -12.08 4.53 -16.85
C ASP A 216 -11.49 4.23 -15.47
N SER A 217 -12.22 4.60 -14.42
CA SER A 217 -11.79 4.39 -13.04
C SER A 217 -12.95 4.00 -12.13
N LEU A 218 -12.82 2.87 -11.46
CA LEU A 218 -13.62 2.52 -10.29
C LEU A 218 -12.81 2.86 -9.03
N LEU A 219 -13.11 4.01 -8.42
CA LEU A 219 -12.37 4.55 -7.29
C LEU A 219 -12.95 4.08 -5.96
N MET A 220 -12.10 3.61 -5.05
CA MET A 220 -12.44 3.36 -3.66
C MET A 220 -12.78 4.68 -2.94
N GLU A 221 -14.01 4.79 -2.43
CA GLU A 221 -14.48 5.95 -1.67
C GLU A 221 -14.47 5.69 -0.15
N GLY A 222 -14.59 4.42 0.24
CA GLY A 222 -14.58 4.02 1.63
C GLY A 222 -13.86 2.69 1.86
N GLY A 223 -13.43 2.46 3.10
CA GLY A 223 -12.54 1.35 3.47
C GLY A 223 -13.23 0.12 4.04
N LEU A 224 -14.58 0.06 4.13
CA LEU A 224 -15.26 -1.18 4.54
C LEU A 224 -15.30 -2.18 3.39
N TYR A 225 -15.01 -3.44 3.68
CA TYR A 225 -15.13 -4.55 2.71
C TYR A 225 -16.57 -5.03 2.53
N LEU A 226 -17.37 -4.89 3.59
CA LEU A 226 -18.83 -5.04 3.64
C LEU A 226 -19.37 -4.11 4.74
N PRO A 227 -20.67 -3.79 4.74
CA PRO A 227 -21.29 -3.13 5.90
C PRO A 227 -20.96 -3.87 7.19
N GLU A 228 -20.55 -3.16 8.23
CA GLU A 228 -20.04 -3.73 9.49
C GLU A 228 -20.95 -4.80 10.10
N ASN A 229 -22.26 -4.62 9.98
CA ASN A 229 -23.27 -5.53 10.51
C ASN A 229 -23.78 -6.55 9.47
N HIS A 230 -23.10 -6.73 8.35
CA HIS A 230 -23.54 -7.68 7.34
C HIS A 230 -23.39 -9.12 7.85
N LYS A 231 -24.42 -9.96 7.62
CA LYS A 231 -24.49 -11.34 8.16
C LYS A 231 -23.34 -12.28 7.75
N ASN A 232 -22.69 -11.96 6.63
CA ASN A 232 -21.61 -12.78 6.05
C ASN A 232 -20.21 -12.21 6.34
N VAL A 233 -20.06 -11.17 7.17
CA VAL A 233 -18.77 -10.59 7.51
C VAL A 233 -18.35 -11.01 8.93
N VAL A 234 -17.05 -11.23 9.09
CA VAL A 234 -16.38 -11.37 10.39
C VAL A 234 -15.43 -10.19 10.54
N ASN A 235 -15.58 -9.46 11.62
CA ASN A 235 -14.79 -8.26 11.92
C ASN A 235 -13.76 -8.58 12.99
N ALA A 236 -12.55 -7.99 12.88
CA ALA A 236 -11.58 -7.94 13.95
C ALA A 236 -11.22 -6.47 14.22
N LYS A 237 -11.27 -6.07 15.48
CA LYS A 237 -11.01 -4.70 15.94
C LYS A 237 -9.91 -4.69 16.97
N PHE A 238 -9.12 -3.62 16.95
CA PHE A 238 -8.02 -3.40 17.88
C PHE A 238 -8.29 -2.19 18.76
N ASP A 239 -7.75 -2.21 19.97
CA ASP A 239 -7.89 -1.10 20.91
C ASP A 239 -6.74 -0.09 20.76
N ASN A 240 -6.55 0.42 19.55
CA ASN A 240 -5.59 1.48 19.26
C ASN A 240 -6.20 2.60 18.44
N ALA A 241 -5.58 3.79 18.51
CA ALA A 241 -6.13 5.00 17.90
C ALA A 241 -6.27 4.90 16.38
N ILE A 242 -5.32 4.26 15.70
CA ILE A 242 -5.32 4.16 14.23
C ILE A 242 -6.47 3.27 13.78
N ASP A 243 -6.63 2.08 14.34
CA ASP A 243 -7.71 1.16 13.98
C ASP A 243 -9.08 1.77 14.29
N ASN A 244 -9.24 2.34 15.48
CA ASN A 244 -10.47 3.03 15.87
C ASN A 244 -10.85 4.15 14.90
N MET A 245 -9.89 4.95 14.44
CA MET A 245 -10.12 6.00 13.44
C MET A 245 -10.47 5.44 12.07
N VAL A 246 -9.82 4.36 11.64
CA VAL A 246 -10.12 3.70 10.36
C VAL A 246 -11.56 3.19 10.39
N TRP A 247 -11.98 2.47 11.43
CA TRP A 247 -13.37 2.02 11.60
C TRP A 247 -14.38 3.17 11.62
N ALA A 248 -14.07 4.24 12.36
CA ALA A 248 -14.96 5.40 12.49
C ALA A 248 -15.18 6.15 11.16
N ARG A 249 -14.16 6.18 10.29
CA ARG A 249 -14.20 6.90 9.02
C ARG A 249 -14.63 6.05 7.84
N SER A 250 -14.49 4.73 7.93
CA SER A 250 -14.75 3.83 6.82
C SER A 250 -16.23 3.81 6.44
N GLN A 251 -16.47 3.71 5.14
CA GLN A 251 -17.77 3.55 4.51
C GLN A 251 -17.66 2.44 3.47
N TYR A 252 -18.76 1.76 3.19
CA TYR A 252 -18.83 0.76 2.14
C TYR A 252 -19.27 1.44 0.84
N SER A 253 -18.32 1.97 0.09
CA SER A 253 -18.63 2.80 -1.09
C SER A 253 -17.47 2.88 -2.09
N VAL A 254 -17.86 3.02 -3.36
CA VAL A 254 -17.01 3.28 -4.52
C VAL A 254 -17.65 4.35 -5.39
N SER A 255 -16.88 4.93 -6.32
CA SER A 255 -17.41 5.80 -7.38
C SER A 255 -16.85 5.38 -8.75
N PHE A 256 -17.56 5.69 -9.81
CA PHE A 256 -17.13 5.40 -11.18
C PHE A 256 -17.01 6.71 -12.00
N ASN A 257 -15.83 6.94 -12.61
CA ASN A 257 -15.56 8.06 -13.52
C ASN A 257 -16.02 9.43 -12.98
N LYS A 258 -15.61 9.81 -11.76
CA LYS A 258 -16.04 11.04 -11.08
C LYS A 258 -17.56 11.14 -10.83
N GLY A 259 -18.30 10.05 -11.02
CA GLY A 259 -19.72 9.98 -10.67
C GLY A 259 -19.95 9.96 -9.16
N PRO A 260 -21.22 10.00 -8.72
CA PRO A 260 -21.54 9.93 -7.32
C PRO A 260 -21.13 8.57 -6.71
N ALA A 261 -20.85 8.58 -5.40
CA ALA A 261 -20.53 7.36 -4.67
C ALA A 261 -21.75 6.45 -4.55
N PHE A 262 -21.52 5.15 -4.65
CA PHE A 262 -22.53 4.10 -4.49
C PHE A 262 -21.97 2.91 -3.70
N ALA A 263 -22.87 2.09 -3.15
CA ALA A 263 -22.47 0.86 -2.45
C ALA A 263 -22.21 -0.25 -3.46
N PRO A 264 -21.05 -0.97 -3.34
CA PRO A 264 -20.86 -2.24 -4.05
C PRO A 264 -21.93 -3.28 -3.67
N ASP A 265 -22.09 -4.33 -4.46
CA ASP A 265 -23.08 -5.40 -4.24
C ASP A 265 -22.51 -6.67 -3.60
N SER A 266 -21.20 -6.73 -3.39
CA SER A 266 -20.48 -7.90 -2.87
C SER A 266 -19.24 -7.51 -2.06
N TYR A 267 -18.57 -8.48 -1.42
CA TYR A 267 -17.34 -8.24 -0.66
C TYR A 267 -16.31 -7.51 -1.52
N LEU A 268 -15.73 -6.42 -1.00
CA LEU A 268 -14.99 -5.43 -1.79
C LEU A 268 -13.87 -6.03 -2.65
N THR A 269 -13.12 -7.02 -2.12
CA THR A 269 -12.07 -7.71 -2.88
C THR A 269 -12.66 -8.48 -4.06
N ASP A 270 -13.76 -9.18 -3.86
CA ASP A 270 -14.46 -9.92 -4.92
C ASP A 270 -15.10 -8.93 -5.93
N TYR A 271 -15.68 -7.83 -5.45
CA TYR A 271 -16.25 -6.77 -6.29
C TYR A 271 -15.20 -6.17 -7.23
N TYR A 272 -14.02 -5.80 -6.71
CA TYR A 272 -12.93 -5.30 -7.55
C TYR A 272 -12.46 -6.34 -8.57
N THR A 273 -12.47 -7.61 -8.19
CA THR A 273 -12.14 -8.72 -9.09
C THR A 273 -13.16 -8.85 -10.22
N ASP A 274 -14.45 -8.77 -9.90
CA ASP A 274 -15.54 -8.82 -10.90
C ASP A 274 -15.43 -7.67 -11.89
N GLU A 275 -15.14 -6.48 -11.40
CA GLU A 275 -14.95 -5.29 -12.24
C GLU A 275 -13.69 -5.40 -13.11
N ALA A 276 -12.59 -5.90 -12.58
CA ALA A 276 -11.37 -6.18 -13.35
C ALA A 276 -11.61 -7.23 -14.45
N ILE A 277 -12.40 -8.25 -14.17
CA ILE A 277 -12.81 -9.26 -15.17
C ILE A 277 -13.62 -8.63 -16.28
N LYS A 278 -14.55 -7.71 -15.97
CA LYS A 278 -15.31 -6.95 -16.99
C LYS A 278 -14.39 -6.11 -17.87
N VAL A 279 -13.39 -5.43 -17.28
CA VAL A 279 -12.36 -4.69 -18.02
C VAL A 279 -11.64 -5.60 -19.01
N ILE A 280 -11.13 -6.75 -18.57
CA ILE A 280 -10.41 -7.71 -19.41
C ILE A 280 -11.29 -8.23 -20.55
N GLN A 281 -12.51 -8.68 -20.23
CA GLN A 281 -13.45 -9.24 -21.22
C GLN A 281 -13.86 -8.19 -22.26
N ASN A 282 -14.15 -6.97 -21.83
CA ASN A 282 -14.55 -5.89 -22.74
C ASN A 282 -13.42 -5.46 -23.67
N ASN A 283 -12.15 -5.66 -23.27
CA ASN A 283 -11.00 -5.13 -23.99
C ASN A 283 -10.04 -6.18 -24.56
N LYS A 284 -10.46 -7.43 -24.64
CA LYS A 284 -9.64 -8.57 -25.10
C LYS A 284 -9.09 -8.45 -26.52
N ASN A 285 -9.62 -7.53 -27.32
CA ASN A 285 -9.26 -7.34 -28.73
C ASN A 285 -8.40 -6.08 -28.98
N ARG A 286 -7.97 -5.39 -27.92
CA ARG A 286 -7.00 -4.27 -27.97
C ARG A 286 -6.05 -4.36 -26.78
N PRO A 287 -4.84 -3.79 -26.85
CA PRO A 287 -3.97 -3.72 -25.69
C PRO A 287 -4.61 -2.86 -24.59
N PHE A 288 -4.50 -3.34 -23.36
CA PHE A 288 -5.00 -2.63 -22.18
C PHE A 288 -3.99 -2.62 -21.05
N PHE A 289 -4.05 -1.57 -20.24
CA PHE A 289 -3.41 -1.46 -18.94
C PHE A 289 -4.48 -1.47 -17.85
N LEU A 290 -4.42 -2.46 -16.98
CA LEU A 290 -5.28 -2.56 -15.80
C LEU A 290 -4.44 -2.36 -14.54
N TYR A 291 -4.68 -1.28 -13.81
CA TYR A 291 -4.17 -1.07 -12.47
C TYR A 291 -5.22 -1.58 -11.46
N LEU A 292 -5.05 -2.82 -10.98
CA LEU A 292 -5.89 -3.44 -9.97
C LEU A 292 -5.25 -3.20 -8.59
N ALA A 293 -5.67 -2.11 -7.97
CA ALA A 293 -5.17 -1.63 -6.68
C ALA A 293 -6.11 -2.10 -5.55
N HIS A 294 -5.93 -3.35 -5.10
CA HIS A 294 -6.72 -3.89 -4.02
C HIS A 294 -6.57 -3.09 -2.73
N TRP A 295 -7.63 -3.05 -1.93
CA TRP A 295 -7.61 -2.59 -0.54
C TRP A 295 -7.13 -3.70 0.41
N ALA A 296 -7.23 -4.97 -0.01
CA ALA A 296 -6.76 -6.11 0.74
C ALA A 296 -5.20 -6.08 0.81
N VAL A 297 -4.65 -6.24 2.00
CA VAL A 297 -5.24 -6.70 3.26
C VAL A 297 -5.27 -5.60 4.35
N HIS A 298 -5.38 -4.35 3.95
CA HIS A 298 -5.40 -3.20 4.86
C HIS A 298 -6.59 -3.27 5.84
N ASN A 299 -6.41 -2.76 7.07
CA ASN A 299 -7.52 -2.62 8.01
C ASN A 299 -8.58 -1.59 7.49
N PRO A 300 -9.85 -1.67 7.88
CA PRO A 300 -10.39 -2.50 8.96
C PRO A 300 -10.37 -3.98 8.62
N LEU A 301 -9.97 -4.82 9.56
CA LEU A 301 -9.94 -6.25 9.30
C LEU A 301 -11.36 -6.80 9.21
N GLN A 302 -11.76 -7.12 7.99
CA GLN A 302 -13.06 -7.71 7.67
C GLN A 302 -12.88 -8.81 6.64
N ALA A 303 -13.32 -10.03 6.94
CA ALA A 303 -13.30 -11.14 5.99
C ALA A 303 -14.68 -11.76 5.82
N LEU A 304 -14.90 -12.43 4.69
CA LEU A 304 -16.09 -13.27 4.54
C LEU A 304 -16.06 -14.41 5.54
N LYS A 305 -17.23 -14.73 6.09
CA LYS A 305 -17.37 -15.84 7.04
C LYS A 305 -16.85 -17.16 6.47
N ASN A 306 -17.11 -17.44 5.19
CA ASN A 306 -16.62 -18.66 4.53
C ASN A 306 -15.10 -18.70 4.44
N ASP A 307 -14.44 -17.54 4.18
CA ASP A 307 -12.99 -17.45 4.09
C ASP A 307 -12.35 -17.60 5.49
N VAL A 308 -12.99 -17.06 6.54
CA VAL A 308 -12.57 -17.29 7.92
C VAL A 308 -12.77 -18.78 8.30
N ASP A 309 -13.89 -19.36 7.93
CA ASP A 309 -14.20 -20.77 8.22
C ASP A 309 -13.20 -21.75 7.55
N SER A 310 -12.65 -21.41 6.37
CA SER A 310 -11.64 -22.21 5.67
C SER A 310 -10.29 -22.22 6.39
N VAL A 311 -9.91 -21.11 7.05
CA VAL A 311 -8.59 -20.92 7.68
C VAL A 311 -8.59 -21.00 9.21
N LYS A 312 -9.75 -21.01 9.88
CA LYS A 312 -9.86 -20.95 11.35
C LYS A 312 -9.20 -22.11 12.09
N HIS A 313 -8.94 -23.22 11.42
CA HIS A 313 -8.24 -24.36 12.01
C HIS A 313 -6.72 -24.17 12.08
N HIS A 314 -6.15 -23.19 11.37
CA HIS A 314 -4.72 -22.87 11.37
C HIS A 314 -4.30 -22.13 12.65
N THR A 315 -5.20 -21.37 13.25
CA THR A 315 -4.91 -20.59 14.47
C THR A 315 -6.16 -20.43 15.34
N LYS A 316 -5.97 -20.22 16.63
CA LYS A 316 -7.07 -19.87 17.57
C LYS A 316 -7.19 -18.35 17.77
N HIS A 317 -6.25 -17.57 17.26
CA HIS A 317 -6.23 -16.11 17.42
C HIS A 317 -7.22 -15.48 16.44
N HIS A 318 -8.29 -14.86 16.95
CA HIS A 318 -9.40 -14.32 16.15
C HIS A 318 -8.93 -13.35 15.06
N ASN A 319 -8.08 -12.37 15.40
CA ASN A 319 -7.62 -11.37 14.45
C ASN A 319 -6.81 -12.00 13.32
N LEU A 320 -5.99 -13.01 13.64
CA LEU A 320 -5.21 -13.76 12.66
C LEU A 320 -6.11 -14.60 11.75
N GLN A 321 -7.22 -15.15 12.27
CA GLN A 321 -8.22 -15.86 11.44
C GLN A 321 -8.86 -14.90 10.42
N VAL A 322 -9.25 -13.69 10.86
CA VAL A 322 -9.86 -12.69 9.96
C VAL A 322 -8.85 -12.22 8.92
N TYR A 323 -7.63 -11.90 9.35
CA TYR A 323 -6.57 -11.48 8.44
C TYR A 323 -6.23 -12.56 7.40
N SER A 324 -6.10 -13.82 7.84
CA SER A 324 -5.88 -14.97 6.93
C SER A 324 -7.03 -15.13 5.92
N GLY A 325 -8.28 -14.92 6.36
CA GLY A 325 -9.44 -14.93 5.46
C GLY A 325 -9.42 -13.79 4.42
N MET A 326 -8.83 -12.63 4.76
CA MET A 326 -8.63 -11.54 3.78
C MET A 326 -7.56 -11.90 2.75
N ILE A 327 -6.49 -12.61 3.15
CA ILE A 327 -5.47 -13.10 2.22
C ILE A 327 -6.04 -14.19 1.31
N GLU A 328 -6.88 -15.09 1.84
CA GLU A 328 -7.61 -16.10 1.05
C GLU A 328 -8.45 -15.43 -0.07
N ALA A 329 -9.15 -14.35 0.27
CA ALA A 329 -9.91 -13.58 -0.71
C ALA A 329 -9.01 -12.90 -1.78
N LEU A 330 -7.84 -12.41 -1.38
CA LEU A 330 -6.86 -11.84 -2.31
C LEU A 330 -6.30 -12.91 -3.25
N ASP A 331 -5.91 -14.07 -2.72
CA ASP A 331 -5.42 -15.20 -3.52
C ASP A 331 -6.49 -15.68 -4.52
N ARG A 332 -7.73 -15.82 -4.07
CA ARG A 332 -8.89 -16.13 -4.92
C ARG A 332 -9.07 -15.13 -6.05
N SER A 333 -8.93 -13.83 -5.76
CA SER A 333 -8.97 -12.76 -6.76
C SER A 333 -7.95 -12.99 -7.87
N ILE A 334 -6.70 -13.26 -7.50
CA ILE A 334 -5.61 -13.48 -8.45
C ILE A 334 -5.87 -14.73 -9.28
N GLY A 335 -6.38 -15.81 -8.68
CA GLY A 335 -6.79 -17.02 -9.40
C GLY A 335 -7.84 -16.74 -10.47
N ARG A 336 -8.86 -15.93 -10.15
CA ARG A 336 -9.92 -15.55 -11.09
C ARG A 336 -9.40 -14.65 -12.23
N ILE A 337 -8.44 -13.77 -11.98
CA ILE A 337 -7.78 -12.98 -13.03
C ILE A 337 -6.97 -13.89 -13.97
N ILE A 338 -6.20 -14.82 -13.44
CA ILE A 338 -5.45 -15.79 -14.26
C ILE A 338 -6.43 -16.61 -15.12
N GLU A 339 -7.50 -17.11 -14.51
CA GLU A 339 -8.50 -17.92 -15.20
C GLU A 339 -9.19 -17.16 -16.37
N VAL A 340 -9.56 -15.90 -16.19
CA VAL A 340 -10.18 -15.12 -17.28
C VAL A 340 -9.21 -14.83 -18.42
N LEU A 341 -7.92 -14.64 -18.13
CA LEU A 341 -6.88 -14.49 -19.15
C LEU A 341 -6.72 -15.79 -19.95
N ASP A 342 -6.65 -16.94 -19.26
CA ASP A 342 -6.55 -18.27 -19.90
C ASP A 342 -7.77 -18.55 -20.80
N LYS A 343 -8.99 -18.34 -20.32
CA LYS A 343 -10.24 -18.53 -21.06
C LYS A 343 -10.37 -17.67 -22.30
N ASN A 344 -9.71 -16.51 -22.32
CA ASN A 344 -9.72 -15.60 -23.46
C ASN A 344 -8.45 -15.69 -24.35
N ASN A 345 -7.55 -16.65 -24.10
CA ASN A 345 -6.26 -16.81 -24.79
C ASN A 345 -5.37 -15.56 -24.72
N LEU A 346 -5.35 -14.88 -23.58
CA LEU A 346 -4.57 -13.65 -23.37
C LEU A 346 -3.30 -13.89 -22.53
N SER A 347 -3.23 -15.01 -21.81
CA SER A 347 -2.17 -15.29 -20.82
C SER A 347 -0.77 -15.23 -21.39
N GLU A 348 -0.57 -15.74 -22.62
CA GLU A 348 0.75 -15.80 -23.27
C GLU A 348 1.37 -14.41 -23.47
N ASN A 349 0.55 -13.43 -23.84
CA ASN A 349 1.00 -12.05 -24.09
C ASN A 349 0.39 -11.04 -23.12
N THR A 350 0.38 -11.36 -21.85
CA THR A 350 0.01 -10.45 -20.75
C THR A 350 1.14 -10.38 -19.74
N LEU A 351 1.67 -9.17 -19.51
CA LEU A 351 2.58 -8.88 -18.42
C LEU A 351 1.74 -8.65 -17.14
N ILE A 352 1.91 -9.52 -16.16
CA ILE A 352 1.35 -9.35 -14.82
C ILE A 352 2.48 -9.00 -13.88
N ILE A 353 2.36 -7.89 -13.14
CA ILE A 353 3.23 -7.53 -12.02
C ILE A 353 2.38 -7.55 -10.76
N LEU A 354 2.83 -8.28 -9.73
CA LEU A 354 2.19 -8.34 -8.42
C LEU A 354 3.18 -7.89 -7.35
N THR A 355 2.76 -6.95 -6.51
CA THR A 355 3.55 -6.46 -5.38
C THR A 355 2.63 -5.88 -4.28
N SER A 356 3.20 -5.49 -3.12
CA SER A 356 2.55 -4.71 -2.07
C SER A 356 3.02 -3.26 -2.13
N ASP A 357 2.23 -2.31 -1.62
CA ASP A 357 2.66 -0.91 -1.60
C ASP A 357 3.64 -0.58 -0.46
N ASN A 358 3.64 -1.35 0.62
CA ASN A 358 4.59 -1.34 1.74
C ASN A 358 4.49 -2.64 2.53
N GLY A 359 5.34 -2.81 3.54
CA GLY A 359 5.23 -3.94 4.46
C GLY A 359 3.99 -3.89 5.34
N GLY A 360 3.67 -5.00 5.98
CA GLY A 360 2.52 -5.14 6.88
C GLY A 360 2.57 -4.20 8.08
N ALA A 361 1.41 -3.80 8.58
CA ALA A 361 1.26 -2.78 9.60
C ALA A 361 1.33 -3.34 11.03
N SER A 362 2.04 -2.68 11.94
CA SER A 362 2.14 -3.09 13.35
C SER A 362 0.85 -2.89 14.13
N TYR A 363 0.06 -1.89 13.77
CA TYR A 363 -1.17 -1.54 14.51
C TYR A 363 -2.31 -2.56 14.33
N ILE A 364 -2.13 -3.58 13.50
CA ILE A 364 -3.02 -4.77 13.47
C ILE A 364 -2.55 -5.87 14.43
N GLU A 365 -1.49 -5.63 15.21
CA GLU A 365 -1.00 -6.47 16.31
C GLU A 365 -0.71 -7.94 15.91
N LEU A 366 -0.26 -8.16 14.68
CA LEU A 366 0.15 -9.45 14.14
C LEU A 366 1.66 -9.45 13.89
N GLU A 367 2.42 -10.11 14.78
CA GLU A 367 3.89 -10.00 14.84
C GLU A 367 4.63 -10.64 13.67
N ASP A 368 4.04 -11.65 13.02
CA ASP A 368 4.74 -12.53 12.09
C ASP A 368 4.63 -12.11 10.62
N ILE A 369 3.80 -11.11 10.30
CA ILE A 369 3.44 -10.76 8.92
C ILE A 369 4.62 -10.27 8.07
N ASN A 370 5.65 -9.68 8.69
CA ASN A 370 6.85 -9.21 7.99
C ASN A 370 8.08 -10.11 8.20
N LYS A 371 7.96 -11.24 8.93
CA LYS A 371 9.12 -12.12 9.16
C LYS A 371 9.75 -12.58 7.84
N PRO A 372 11.06 -12.80 7.82
CA PRO A 372 12.02 -12.71 8.93
C PRO A 372 12.51 -11.28 9.20
N TYR A 373 12.01 -10.29 8.49
CA TYR A 373 12.49 -8.92 8.49
C TYR A 373 12.01 -8.14 9.72
N ARG A 374 12.89 -7.26 10.21
CA ARG A 374 12.63 -6.34 11.31
C ARG A 374 11.77 -5.17 10.86
N GLY A 375 10.91 -4.66 11.73
CA GLY A 375 10.10 -3.48 11.48
C GLY A 375 8.78 -3.78 10.75
N TRP A 376 8.09 -2.72 10.37
CA TRP A 376 6.75 -2.75 9.79
C TRP A 376 6.48 -1.46 9.01
N LYS A 377 5.34 -1.35 8.36
CA LYS A 377 4.82 -0.11 7.75
C LYS A 377 5.15 1.10 8.62
N LEU A 378 5.55 2.21 8.03
CA LEU A 378 6.03 3.45 8.64
C LEU A 378 7.51 3.41 9.08
N THR A 379 8.18 2.27 9.05
CA THR A 379 9.60 2.16 9.41
C THR A 379 10.46 1.85 8.21
N HIS A 380 11.67 2.38 8.16
CA HIS A 380 12.63 2.10 7.10
C HIS A 380 13.48 0.84 7.33
N PHE A 381 13.13 0.00 8.31
CA PHE A 381 13.67 -1.35 8.40
C PHE A 381 13.12 -2.22 7.28
N GLU A 382 13.77 -3.36 7.02
CA GLU A 382 13.38 -4.27 5.93
C GLU A 382 11.91 -4.65 6.00
N GLY A 383 11.34 -4.92 7.17
CA GLY A 383 9.92 -5.27 7.32
C GLY A 383 8.92 -4.17 6.89
N GLY A 384 9.36 -2.93 6.76
CA GLY A 384 8.53 -1.85 6.22
C GLY A 384 8.65 -1.65 4.71
N MET A 385 9.75 -2.10 4.11
CA MET A 385 10.11 -1.77 2.72
C MET A 385 10.38 -2.99 1.83
N HIS A 386 10.83 -4.11 2.39
CA HIS A 386 11.08 -5.35 1.66
C HIS A 386 9.76 -6.11 1.51
N ILE A 387 9.25 -6.21 0.30
CA ILE A 387 7.89 -6.63 0.00
C ILE A 387 7.86 -7.79 -1.00
N PRO A 388 6.78 -8.58 -1.03
CA PRO A 388 6.55 -9.51 -2.13
C PRO A 388 6.56 -8.80 -3.47
N PHE A 389 7.39 -9.27 -4.41
CA PHE A 389 7.48 -8.70 -5.74
C PHE A 389 7.68 -9.82 -6.76
N MET A 390 6.80 -9.91 -7.75
CA MET A 390 6.86 -10.95 -8.77
C MET A 390 6.28 -10.46 -10.10
N ALA A 391 6.74 -11.05 -11.19
CA ALA A 391 6.21 -10.78 -12.51
C ALA A 391 6.06 -12.06 -13.34
N LYS A 392 5.01 -12.09 -14.18
CA LYS A 392 4.75 -13.17 -15.10
C LYS A 392 4.44 -12.60 -16.48
N TRP A 393 5.15 -13.08 -17.50
CA TRP A 393 4.87 -12.81 -18.91
C TRP A 393 5.38 -14.00 -19.72
N PRO A 394 4.56 -15.04 -19.95
CA PRO A 394 5.03 -16.31 -20.51
C PRO A 394 5.80 -16.17 -21.81
N ARG A 395 5.41 -15.23 -22.68
CA ARG A 395 6.09 -14.93 -23.94
C ARG A 395 7.55 -14.47 -23.74
N GLU A 396 7.87 -13.79 -22.64
CA GLU A 396 9.12 -13.07 -22.46
C GLU A 396 9.94 -13.52 -21.23
N ILE A 397 9.29 -14.08 -20.21
CA ILE A 397 9.88 -14.49 -18.94
C ILE A 397 9.81 -16.01 -18.83
N LYS A 398 10.94 -16.66 -18.59
CA LYS A 398 10.98 -18.10 -18.29
C LYS A 398 10.36 -18.37 -16.93
N ALA A 399 9.57 -19.42 -16.83
CA ALA A 399 8.95 -19.84 -15.57
C ALA A 399 10.00 -20.22 -14.51
N GLY A 400 9.68 -19.93 -13.25
CA GLY A 400 10.47 -20.31 -12.08
C GLY A 400 11.79 -19.58 -11.89
N GLN A 401 11.96 -18.41 -12.50
CA GLN A 401 13.16 -17.61 -12.30
C GLN A 401 13.20 -16.96 -10.91
N LYS A 402 14.41 -16.82 -10.38
CA LYS A 402 14.72 -16.02 -9.20
C LYS A 402 15.68 -14.91 -9.60
N PHE A 403 15.33 -13.69 -9.27
CA PHE A 403 16.13 -12.51 -9.56
C PHE A 403 16.60 -11.89 -8.24
N VAL A 404 17.90 -11.98 -7.97
CA VAL A 404 18.49 -11.58 -6.69
C VAL A 404 18.78 -10.08 -6.57
N PRO A 405 19.23 -9.36 -7.65
CA PRO A 405 19.49 -7.94 -7.51
C PRO A 405 18.24 -7.15 -7.07
N ALA A 406 18.46 -6.06 -6.33
CA ALA A 406 17.37 -5.21 -5.84
C ALA A 406 16.54 -4.63 -6.99
N VAL A 407 15.22 -4.72 -6.86
CA VAL A 407 14.22 -4.09 -7.71
C VAL A 407 13.38 -3.14 -6.85
N HIS A 408 13.03 -1.99 -7.39
CA HIS A 408 12.35 -0.93 -6.69
C HIS A 408 11.03 -0.55 -7.39
N HIS A 409 10.06 -0.03 -6.68
CA HIS A 409 8.79 0.40 -7.28
C HIS A 409 8.95 1.36 -8.46
N ASN A 410 9.97 2.22 -8.46
CA ASN A 410 10.24 3.13 -9.57
C ASN A 410 10.51 2.39 -10.89
N ASP A 411 10.95 1.12 -10.84
CA ASP A 411 11.27 0.30 -12.00
C ASP A 411 10.03 -0.13 -12.78
N ILE A 412 8.89 -0.17 -12.09
CA ILE A 412 7.59 -0.57 -12.68
C ILE A 412 7.23 0.34 -13.85
N PHE A 413 7.40 1.67 -13.68
CA PHE A 413 7.12 2.64 -14.74
C PHE A 413 7.89 2.35 -16.03
N HIS A 414 9.23 2.21 -15.91
CA HIS A 414 10.09 1.95 -17.08
C HIS A 414 9.79 0.62 -17.72
N THR A 415 9.59 -0.41 -16.92
CA THR A 415 9.31 -1.76 -17.41
C THR A 415 7.99 -1.82 -18.17
N ILE A 416 6.93 -1.21 -17.62
CA ILE A 416 5.62 -1.15 -18.26
C ILE A 416 5.67 -0.30 -19.54
N ALA A 417 6.29 0.88 -19.50
CA ALA A 417 6.40 1.77 -20.65
C ALA A 417 7.18 1.11 -21.79
N ASN A 418 8.30 0.45 -21.50
CA ASN A 418 9.08 -0.25 -22.53
C ASN A 418 8.37 -1.49 -23.07
N ALA A 419 7.67 -2.26 -22.22
CA ALA A 419 6.85 -3.39 -22.66
C ALA A 419 5.74 -2.95 -23.63
N ALA A 420 5.20 -1.76 -23.42
CA ALA A 420 4.18 -1.14 -24.27
C ALA A 420 4.75 -0.41 -25.49
N GLU A 421 6.07 -0.36 -25.68
CA GLU A 421 6.74 0.45 -26.70
C GLU A 421 6.34 1.94 -26.61
N ALA A 422 6.05 2.42 -25.41
CA ALA A 422 5.58 3.77 -25.17
C ALA A 422 6.74 4.75 -25.03
N LYS A 423 6.50 6.02 -25.40
CA LYS A 423 7.51 7.07 -25.30
C LYS A 423 7.66 7.54 -23.86
N ILE A 424 8.78 7.20 -23.24
CA ILE A 424 9.13 7.64 -21.89
C ILE A 424 9.46 9.15 -21.90
N PRO A 425 8.93 9.96 -20.93
CA PRO A 425 9.27 11.37 -20.80
C PRO A 425 10.78 11.58 -20.61
N ASN A 426 11.33 12.61 -21.25
CA ASN A 426 12.75 12.97 -21.15
C ASN A 426 12.98 14.40 -20.63
N ASP A 427 11.91 15.09 -20.22
CA ASP A 427 11.90 16.45 -19.71
C ASP A 427 12.15 16.50 -18.17
N ARG A 428 12.20 15.34 -17.54
CA ARG A 428 12.36 15.15 -16.09
C ARG A 428 13.23 13.96 -15.76
N LYS A 429 13.83 13.97 -14.56
CA LYS A 429 14.59 12.83 -14.06
C LYS A 429 13.63 11.73 -13.60
N LEU A 430 13.74 10.56 -14.18
CA LEU A 430 13.13 9.32 -13.70
C LEU A 430 14.20 8.52 -12.93
N ASP A 431 13.78 7.79 -11.90
CA ASP A 431 14.71 7.11 -10.97
C ASP A 431 14.71 5.59 -11.15
N GLY A 432 13.73 5.05 -11.89
CA GLY A 432 13.61 3.63 -12.15
C GLY A 432 14.43 3.13 -13.33
N THR A 433 14.50 1.82 -13.45
CA THR A 433 15.19 1.09 -14.54
C THR A 433 14.30 -0.05 -15.02
N ASP A 434 14.24 -0.29 -16.32
CA ASP A 434 13.57 -1.47 -16.87
C ASP A 434 14.28 -2.75 -16.44
N PHE A 435 13.58 -3.61 -15.68
CA PHE A 435 14.14 -4.87 -15.21
C PHE A 435 14.09 -5.99 -16.27
N MET A 436 13.28 -5.88 -17.32
CA MET A 436 13.11 -6.95 -18.32
C MET A 436 14.41 -7.37 -19.01
N PRO A 437 15.30 -6.47 -19.45
CA PRO A 437 16.58 -6.88 -20.04
C PRO A 437 17.45 -7.74 -19.10
N TYR A 438 17.38 -7.51 -17.79
CA TYR A 438 18.10 -8.26 -16.78
C TYR A 438 17.46 -9.62 -16.52
N VAL A 439 16.13 -9.66 -16.35
CA VAL A 439 15.37 -10.91 -16.20
C VAL A 439 15.54 -11.82 -17.41
N LYS A 440 15.61 -11.26 -18.62
CA LYS A 440 15.85 -12.00 -19.87
C LYS A 440 17.32 -12.42 -20.06
N GLY A 441 18.22 -12.00 -19.18
CA GLY A 441 19.66 -12.26 -19.29
C GLY A 441 20.37 -11.51 -20.43
N LEU A 442 19.74 -10.47 -20.97
CA LEU A 442 20.32 -9.60 -22.01
C LEU A 442 21.27 -8.56 -21.41
N LYS A 443 21.08 -8.24 -20.13
CA LYS A 443 22.00 -7.42 -19.32
C LYS A 443 22.40 -8.18 -18.08
N SER A 444 23.64 -7.96 -17.62
CA SER A 444 24.19 -8.52 -16.39
C SER A 444 24.45 -7.41 -15.37
N GLY A 445 24.65 -7.79 -14.10
CA GLY A 445 24.91 -6.87 -12.99
C GLY A 445 23.66 -6.52 -12.20
N VAL A 446 23.69 -5.38 -11.52
CA VAL A 446 22.60 -4.90 -10.65
C VAL A 446 21.83 -3.78 -11.34
N LEU A 447 20.51 -3.69 -11.09
CA LEU A 447 19.69 -2.58 -11.58
C LEU A 447 20.09 -1.28 -10.89
N HIS A 448 20.26 -1.35 -9.57
CA HIS A 448 20.58 -0.21 -8.72
C HIS A 448 21.80 -0.50 -7.88
N GLN A 449 22.78 0.40 -7.92
CA GLN A 449 23.89 0.38 -6.96
C GLN A 449 23.50 1.04 -5.64
N THR A 450 22.55 1.99 -5.70
CA THR A 450 22.10 2.78 -4.54
C THR A 450 20.60 3.02 -4.63
N LEU A 451 19.91 2.78 -3.54
CA LEU A 451 18.51 3.14 -3.34
C LEU A 451 18.37 4.08 -2.15
N PHE A 452 17.34 4.95 -2.20
CA PHE A 452 17.11 5.96 -1.20
C PHE A 452 15.66 5.98 -0.73
N TRP A 453 15.44 6.34 0.53
CA TRP A 453 14.12 6.55 1.12
C TRP A 453 14.14 7.76 2.04
N ARG A 454 13.09 8.56 2.02
CA ARG A 454 12.88 9.67 2.94
C ARG A 454 11.41 9.75 3.32
N GLN A 455 11.17 9.86 4.62
CA GLN A 455 9.87 10.05 5.22
C GLN A 455 10.04 10.90 6.48
N GLY A 456 9.91 12.21 6.32
CA GLY A 456 10.14 13.17 7.40
C GLY A 456 11.53 13.04 8.03
N HIS A 457 11.55 12.72 9.30
CA HIS A 457 12.78 12.56 10.06
C HIS A 457 13.57 11.29 9.72
N GLN A 458 12.93 10.28 9.12
CA GLN A 458 13.59 9.04 8.70
C GLN A 458 14.17 9.20 7.30
N GLN A 459 15.45 8.88 7.16
CA GLN A 459 16.16 8.90 5.89
C GLN A 459 17.05 7.67 5.79
N THR A 460 17.04 7.03 4.62
CA THR A 460 17.73 5.76 4.42
C THR A 460 18.42 5.69 3.07
N VAL A 461 19.58 5.08 3.06
CA VAL A 461 20.31 4.71 1.84
C VAL A 461 20.71 3.24 1.94
N LEU A 462 20.51 2.51 0.86
CA LEU A 462 21.04 1.17 0.62
C LEU A 462 22.05 1.26 -0.52
N HIS A 463 23.31 0.97 -0.26
CA HIS A 463 24.39 1.02 -1.23
C HIS A 463 25.25 -0.23 -1.15
N GLN A 464 25.27 -1.03 -2.23
CA GLN A 464 26.08 -2.23 -2.34
C GLN A 464 25.94 -3.20 -1.14
N GLY A 465 24.71 -3.40 -0.66
CA GLY A 465 24.38 -4.25 0.47
C GLY A 465 24.51 -3.58 1.85
N TRP A 466 25.12 -2.40 1.96
CA TRP A 466 25.18 -1.63 3.19
C TRP A 466 23.98 -0.69 3.29
N LYS A 467 23.27 -0.73 4.42
CA LYS A 467 22.10 0.09 4.69
C LYS A 467 22.33 0.99 5.89
N LEU A 468 22.19 2.30 5.67
CA LEU A 468 22.20 3.31 6.71
C LEU A 468 20.79 3.88 6.88
N ILE A 469 20.25 3.79 8.07
CA ILE A 469 19.03 4.50 8.49
C ILE A 469 19.45 5.59 9.46
N ARG A 470 18.99 6.83 9.23
CA ARG A 470 19.20 7.94 10.17
C ARG A 470 17.90 8.65 10.48
N THR A 471 17.81 9.21 11.67
CA THR A 471 16.70 10.05 12.11
C THR A 471 17.21 11.42 12.53
N ASN A 472 16.51 12.50 12.11
CA ASN A 472 16.96 13.87 12.36
C ASN A 472 16.56 14.40 13.74
N LYS A 473 15.44 13.95 14.30
CA LYS A 473 14.91 14.46 15.58
C LYS A 473 15.56 13.81 16.80
N ILE A 474 15.83 12.51 16.74
CA ILE A 474 16.72 11.84 17.68
C ILE A 474 17.92 11.49 16.83
N GLN A 475 19.01 12.19 16.95
CA GLN A 475 20.20 11.94 16.14
C GLN A 475 20.70 10.49 16.30
N HIS A 476 19.90 9.53 15.84
CA HIS A 476 20.16 8.11 15.92
C HIS A 476 20.45 7.54 14.54
N LYS A 477 21.39 6.61 14.48
CA LYS A 477 21.78 5.94 13.25
C LYS A 477 21.84 4.44 13.46
N TRP A 478 21.43 3.70 12.43
CA TRP A 478 21.60 2.26 12.33
C TRP A 478 22.34 1.95 11.04
N LEU A 479 23.36 1.13 11.13
CA LEU A 479 24.11 0.64 9.98
C LEU A 479 24.03 -0.88 9.94
N PHE A 480 23.66 -1.44 8.81
CA PHE A 480 23.56 -2.88 8.59
C PHE A 480 24.30 -3.31 7.32
N ASN A 481 24.88 -4.51 7.34
CA ASN A 481 25.33 -5.19 6.15
C ASN A 481 24.31 -6.27 5.79
N LEU A 482 23.39 -5.97 4.86
CA LEU A 482 22.29 -6.88 4.51
C LEU A 482 22.76 -8.16 3.80
N LEU A 483 23.99 -8.21 3.28
CA LEU A 483 24.56 -9.42 2.70
C LEU A 483 24.89 -10.47 3.78
N GLU A 484 25.19 -10.04 5.01
CA GLU A 484 25.54 -10.88 6.15
C GLU A 484 24.41 -10.94 7.19
N ASP A 485 23.68 -9.84 7.36
CA ASP A 485 22.58 -9.68 8.31
C ASP A 485 21.33 -9.10 7.62
N PRO A 486 20.64 -9.87 6.77
CA PRO A 486 19.46 -9.41 6.04
C PRO A 486 18.26 -9.09 6.96
N THR A 487 18.35 -9.41 8.23
CA THR A 487 17.29 -9.21 9.23
C THR A 487 17.56 -8.07 10.20
N GLU A 488 18.65 -7.31 9.99
CA GLU A 488 18.98 -6.07 10.70
C GLU A 488 19.11 -6.24 12.22
N LYS A 489 19.78 -7.32 12.67
CA LYS A 489 19.96 -7.65 14.11
C LYS A 489 21.09 -6.87 14.75
N ASN A 490 22.16 -6.61 13.99
CA ASN A 490 23.41 -6.08 14.51
C ASN A 490 23.65 -4.66 13.97
N ASN A 491 23.51 -3.65 14.83
CA ASN A 491 23.81 -2.26 14.46
C ASN A 491 25.34 -2.03 14.46
N LEU A 492 25.91 -1.82 13.30
CA LEU A 492 27.34 -1.70 13.03
C LEU A 492 27.85 -0.25 13.03
N VAL A 493 27.08 0.73 13.47
CA VAL A 493 27.44 2.16 13.43
C VAL A 493 28.75 2.46 14.15
N VAL A 494 29.01 1.81 15.30
CA VAL A 494 30.21 2.04 16.10
C VAL A 494 31.44 1.35 15.48
N GLU A 495 31.23 0.23 14.82
CA GLU A 495 32.29 -0.61 14.25
C GLU A 495 32.81 -0.10 12.90
N TYR A 496 31.95 0.58 12.12
CA TYR A 496 32.28 1.04 10.76
C TYR A 496 31.97 2.53 10.54
N PRO A 497 32.63 3.46 11.28
CA PRO A 497 32.33 4.90 11.20
C PRO A 497 32.60 5.48 9.80
N GLU A 498 33.61 4.97 9.07
CA GLU A 498 33.92 5.41 7.68
C GLU A 498 32.78 5.03 6.72
N LYS A 499 32.17 3.86 6.89
CA LYS A 499 31.01 3.44 6.09
C LYS A 499 29.77 4.32 6.39
N VAL A 500 29.59 4.70 7.64
CA VAL A 500 28.54 5.67 8.04
C VAL A 500 28.75 6.99 7.31
N GLU A 501 29.99 7.53 7.30
CA GLU A 501 30.30 8.80 6.62
C GLU A 501 30.10 8.71 5.10
N GLU A 502 30.52 7.61 4.47
CA GLU A 502 30.31 7.35 3.04
C GLU A 502 28.81 7.39 2.69
N LEU A 503 27.99 6.67 3.44
CA LEU A 503 26.56 6.55 3.21
C LEU A 503 25.80 7.85 3.53
N ASP A 504 26.18 8.55 4.60
CA ASP A 504 25.66 9.88 4.91
C ASP A 504 25.92 10.88 3.77
N ASN A 505 27.09 10.84 3.16
CA ASN A 505 27.44 11.70 2.04
C ASN A 505 26.59 11.40 0.80
N LEU A 506 26.35 10.11 0.49
CA LEU A 506 25.42 9.71 -0.58
C LEU A 506 24.00 10.23 -0.32
N LEU A 507 23.51 10.06 0.90
CA LEU A 507 22.18 10.49 1.32
C LEU A 507 22.04 12.02 1.28
N ASN A 508 23.04 12.76 1.76
CA ASN A 508 23.07 14.21 1.70
C ASN A 508 23.01 14.72 0.26
N LYS A 509 23.82 14.11 -0.63
CA LYS A 509 23.83 14.45 -2.06
C LYS A 509 22.46 14.18 -2.71
N HIS A 510 21.84 13.04 -2.39
CA HIS A 510 20.50 12.73 -2.90
C HIS A 510 19.46 13.74 -2.42
N ASN A 511 19.51 14.12 -1.14
CA ASN A 511 18.54 15.06 -0.55
C ASN A 511 18.59 16.47 -1.16
N LEU A 512 19.74 16.92 -1.68
CA LEU A 512 19.85 18.17 -2.41
C LEU A 512 19.03 18.22 -3.72
N GLU A 513 18.66 17.07 -4.25
CA GLU A 513 17.82 16.95 -5.45
C GLU A 513 16.32 16.83 -5.10
N GLN A 514 15.98 16.77 -3.83
CA GLN A 514 14.61 16.62 -3.35
C GLN A 514 14.05 17.96 -2.92
N ILE A 515 12.72 18.12 -2.99
CA ILE A 515 12.08 19.33 -2.49
C ILE A 515 11.49 19.11 -1.09
N GLU A 516 11.03 20.18 -0.47
CA GLU A 516 10.32 20.11 0.81
C GLU A 516 8.97 19.41 0.64
N SER A 517 8.50 18.78 1.72
CA SER A 517 7.19 18.15 1.74
C SER A 517 6.07 19.16 1.58
N MET A 518 5.05 18.82 0.77
CA MET A 518 3.88 19.68 0.56
C MET A 518 2.97 19.80 1.79
N TRP A 519 3.08 18.88 2.73
CA TRP A 519 2.33 18.86 4.00
C TRP A 519 3.12 18.14 5.09
N PRO A 520 2.78 18.40 6.38
CA PRO A 520 3.55 17.89 7.50
C PRO A 520 3.46 16.36 7.64
N SER A 521 4.51 15.79 8.21
CA SER A 521 4.50 14.41 8.67
C SER A 521 3.46 14.22 9.76
N VAL A 522 2.78 13.08 9.72
CA VAL A 522 1.87 12.62 10.79
C VAL A 522 2.65 12.05 11.97
N ILE A 523 3.87 11.58 11.73
CA ILE A 523 4.67 10.88 12.71
C ILE A 523 6.08 11.47 12.69
N ASN A 524 6.29 12.48 13.52
CA ASN A 524 7.59 13.14 13.69
C ASN A 524 8.26 12.82 15.04
N GLY A 525 7.63 12.00 15.88
CA GLY A 525 8.15 11.67 17.20
C GLY A 525 9.32 10.70 17.17
N PRO A 526 9.97 10.50 18.32
CA PRO A 526 10.91 9.42 18.50
C PRO A 526 10.17 8.10 18.38
N ILE A 527 9.92 7.72 17.16
CA ILE A 527 9.46 6.40 16.88
C ILE A 527 10.57 5.49 17.36
N LEU A 528 10.26 4.70 18.38
CA LEU A 528 11.06 3.56 18.70
C LEU A 528 10.84 2.57 17.55
N ILE A 529 11.47 2.87 16.43
CA ILE A 529 11.26 2.30 15.10
C ILE A 529 11.49 0.80 15.10
N ASP A 530 12.17 0.31 16.10
CA ASP A 530 12.64 -1.05 16.20
C ASP A 530 11.76 -1.97 17.06
N LYS A 531 10.63 -1.47 17.59
CA LYS A 531 9.74 -2.29 18.41
C LYS A 531 8.32 -2.30 17.86
N HIS A 532 7.72 -3.47 17.86
CA HIS A 532 6.33 -3.68 17.52
C HIS A 532 5.40 -2.99 18.53
N SER A 533 4.24 -2.47 18.12
CA SER A 533 3.30 -1.77 19.00
C SER A 533 2.79 -2.61 20.17
N GLY A 534 2.82 -3.95 20.05
CA GLY A 534 2.48 -4.89 21.12
C GLY A 534 3.66 -5.29 22.03
N GLN A 535 4.89 -4.89 21.71
CA GLN A 535 6.05 -5.21 22.52
C GLN A 535 6.22 -4.21 23.66
N GLN A 536 6.21 -4.70 24.90
CA GLN A 536 6.60 -3.86 26.03
C GLN A 536 8.09 -3.55 25.95
N TYR A 537 8.44 -2.29 26.21
CA TYR A 537 9.82 -1.86 26.35
C TYR A 537 10.29 -2.17 27.76
N GLU A 538 11.35 -2.96 27.88
CA GLU A 538 12.11 -3.08 29.11
C GLU A 538 13.07 -1.91 29.26
#